data_f674b926f006d24de61869d12db90ab6
#
_entry.id   f674b926f006d24de61869d12db90ab6
#
_cell.length_a   1.000
_cell.length_b   1.000
_cell.length_c   1.000
_cell.angle_alpha   90.00
_cell.angle_beta   90.00
_cell.angle_gamma   90.00
#
_symmetry.space_group_name_H-M   'P 1'
#
loop_
_entity.id
_entity.type
_entity.pdbx_description
1 polymer ?
#
loop_
_entity_poly.entity_id
_entity_poly.type
_entity_poly.pdbx_seq_one_letter_code
_entity_poly.pdbx_strand_id
1 'polypeptide(L)'
;MTDRRTEIIAKLENNLKNSISFFRSLSDDQLSVQVYTDGAKWTVKQVLAHFITIERSMHWLFKNIASGGSGAPEDFDIERFNRTQTSKLDELTLDELISQFRAVRQDTISLVRELSEEDLDREGLHAFHGHGKLERFIRWAYEHVRIHENEIRQALG
;
A
#
# COMPACT_ATOMS: atom_id res chain seq x y z
N MET A 1 28.77 1.98 -0.80
CA MET A 1 27.62 2.23 -1.67
C MET A 1 26.36 1.60 -1.07
N THR A 2 25.31 2.37 -0.92
CA THR A 2 24.07 1.86 -0.33
C THR A 2 23.35 0.97 -1.34
N ASP A 3 23.03 -0.25 -0.94
CA ASP A 3 22.22 -1.17 -1.71
C ASP A 3 20.80 -0.59 -1.87
N ARG A 4 20.22 -0.66 -3.06
CA ARG A 4 18.85 -0.17 -3.31
C ARG A 4 17.84 -0.84 -2.38
N ARG A 5 18.01 -2.12 -2.09
CA ARG A 5 17.13 -2.85 -1.16
C ARG A 5 17.17 -2.25 0.23
N THR A 6 18.35 -1.94 0.73
CA THR A 6 18.53 -1.32 2.05
C THR A 6 17.83 0.03 2.11
N GLU A 7 17.97 0.84 1.07
CA GLU A 7 17.29 2.14 0.97
C GLU A 7 15.77 1.98 0.95
N ILE A 8 15.26 1.06 0.14
CA ILE A 8 13.83 0.80 0.04
C ILE A 8 13.27 0.33 1.38
N ILE A 9 13.96 -0.61 2.05
CA ILE A 9 13.54 -1.13 3.35
C ILE A 9 13.48 -0.01 4.39
N ALA A 10 14.49 0.86 4.42
CA ALA A 10 14.52 1.99 5.35
C ALA A 10 13.30 2.91 5.13
N LYS A 11 12.95 3.18 3.87
CA LYS A 11 11.79 4.00 3.53
C LYS A 11 10.47 3.32 3.90
N LEU A 12 10.38 2.01 3.69
CA LEU A 12 9.20 1.23 4.09
C LEU A 12 9.02 1.25 5.62
N GLU A 13 10.08 1.06 6.36
CA GLU A 13 10.04 1.08 7.83
C GLU A 13 9.67 2.47 8.38
N ASN A 14 10.30 3.53 7.86
CA ASN A 14 10.02 4.90 8.29
C ASN A 14 8.58 5.31 7.95
N ASN A 15 8.10 4.96 6.78
CA ASN A 15 6.73 5.24 6.38
C ASN A 15 5.72 4.53 7.29
N LEU A 16 5.97 3.26 7.61
CA LEU A 16 5.12 2.50 8.54
C LEU A 16 5.01 3.20 9.89
N LYS A 17 6.15 3.57 10.46
CA LYS A 17 6.22 4.25 11.76
C LYS A 17 5.44 5.56 11.73
N ASN A 18 5.65 6.37 10.70
CA ASN A 18 5.00 7.66 10.56
C ASN A 18 3.50 7.51 10.37
N SER A 19 3.08 6.54 9.57
CA SER A 19 1.65 6.28 9.31
C SER A 19 0.93 5.82 10.57
N ILE A 20 1.51 4.91 11.32
CA ILE A 20 0.91 4.44 12.58
C ILE A 20 0.73 5.60 13.55
N SER A 21 1.75 6.44 13.71
CA SER A 21 1.68 7.62 14.57
C SER A 21 0.57 8.57 14.11
N PHE A 22 0.48 8.79 12.80
CA PHE A 22 -0.53 9.67 12.24
C PHE A 22 -1.95 9.17 12.56
N PHE A 23 -2.27 7.91 12.23
CA PHE A 23 -3.61 7.37 12.46
C PHE A 23 -3.98 7.30 13.95
N ARG A 24 -3.01 6.99 14.81
CA ARG A 24 -3.24 6.96 16.26
C ARG A 24 -3.51 8.34 16.85
N SER A 25 -3.06 9.40 16.21
CA SER A 25 -3.29 10.77 16.65
C SER A 25 -4.70 11.26 16.35
N LEU A 26 -5.46 10.54 15.54
CA LEU A 26 -6.79 10.96 15.09
C LEU A 26 -7.87 10.54 16.06
N SER A 27 -8.88 11.42 16.25
CA SER A 27 -10.07 11.10 17.04
C SER A 27 -11.03 10.21 16.23
N ASP A 28 -12.00 9.61 16.91
CA ASP A 28 -13.04 8.83 16.24
C ASP A 28 -13.81 9.68 15.23
N ASP A 29 -14.09 10.93 15.56
CA ASP A 29 -14.76 11.85 14.63
C ASP A 29 -13.92 12.09 13.36
N GLN A 30 -12.60 12.29 13.53
CA GLN A 30 -11.70 12.47 12.40
C GLN A 30 -11.61 11.22 11.52
N LEU A 31 -11.60 10.04 12.15
CA LEU A 31 -11.57 8.76 11.42
C LEU A 31 -12.84 8.54 10.59
N SER A 32 -13.93 9.18 10.96
CA SER A 32 -15.24 9.08 10.26
C SER A 32 -15.41 10.11 9.16
N VAL A 33 -14.47 11.05 8.98
CA VAL A 33 -14.57 12.07 7.93
C VAL A 33 -14.40 11.41 6.56
N GLN A 34 -15.32 11.74 5.66
CA GLN A 34 -15.23 11.28 4.27
C GLN A 34 -14.15 12.09 3.54
N VAL A 35 -13.20 11.39 2.92
CA VAL A 35 -12.05 12.02 2.23
C VAL A 35 -12.38 12.33 0.77
N TYR A 36 -13.08 11.43 0.09
CA TYR A 36 -13.33 11.53 -1.34
C TYR A 36 -14.81 11.74 -1.65
N THR A 37 -15.08 12.55 -2.67
CA THR A 37 -16.44 12.83 -3.15
C THR A 37 -16.79 12.07 -4.41
N ASP A 38 -15.79 11.56 -5.12
CA ASP A 38 -15.95 10.78 -6.34
C ASP A 38 -15.44 9.35 -6.16
N GLY A 39 -15.93 8.44 -6.95
CA GLY A 39 -15.51 7.04 -6.90
C GLY A 39 -15.85 6.38 -5.57
N ALA A 40 -14.90 5.68 -4.98
CA ALA A 40 -15.05 5.11 -3.65
C ALA A 40 -14.98 6.23 -2.61
N LYS A 41 -16.10 6.51 -1.97
CA LYS A 41 -16.26 7.63 -1.02
C LYS A 41 -15.78 7.22 0.37
N TRP A 42 -14.53 6.85 0.46
CA TRP A 42 -13.96 6.33 1.71
C TRP A 42 -13.81 7.40 2.79
N THR A 43 -14.05 6.96 4.03
CA THR A 43 -13.67 7.71 5.22
C THR A 43 -12.16 7.54 5.46
N VAL A 44 -11.62 8.35 6.37
CA VAL A 44 -10.22 8.25 6.79
C VAL A 44 -9.88 6.83 7.22
N LYS A 45 -10.74 6.21 8.03
CA LYS A 45 -10.55 4.82 8.49
C LYS A 45 -10.52 3.82 7.33
N GLN A 46 -11.39 4.01 6.35
CA GLN A 46 -11.44 3.14 5.17
C GLN A 46 -10.21 3.29 4.28
N VAL A 47 -9.60 4.47 4.24
CA VAL A 47 -8.32 4.65 3.53
C VAL A 47 -7.23 3.78 4.15
N LEU A 48 -7.18 3.70 5.48
CA LEU A 48 -6.24 2.78 6.15
C LEU A 48 -6.52 1.32 5.77
N ALA A 49 -7.78 0.92 5.74
CA ALA A 49 -8.17 -0.42 5.28
C ALA A 49 -7.73 -0.66 3.84
N HIS A 50 -7.85 0.33 2.98
CA HIS A 50 -7.37 0.26 1.60
C HIS A 50 -5.84 0.03 1.53
N PHE A 51 -5.06 0.69 2.38
CA PHE A 51 -3.62 0.46 2.45
C PHE A 51 -3.29 -1.02 2.70
N ILE A 52 -4.01 -1.63 3.62
CA ILE A 52 -3.81 -3.04 3.99
C ILE A 52 -4.09 -3.96 2.79
N THR A 53 -5.24 -3.79 2.18
CA THR A 53 -5.70 -4.70 1.13
C THR A 53 -4.88 -4.56 -0.15
N ILE A 54 -4.53 -3.34 -0.53
CA ILE A 54 -3.75 -3.10 -1.75
C ILE A 54 -2.30 -3.61 -1.59
N GLU A 55 -1.69 -3.36 -0.45
CA GLU A 55 -0.32 -3.84 -0.22
C GLU A 55 -0.27 -5.36 -0.14
N ARG A 56 -1.26 -5.99 0.48
CA ARG A 56 -1.35 -7.45 0.51
C ARG A 56 -1.42 -8.03 -0.91
N SER A 57 -2.20 -7.43 -1.79
CA SER A 57 -2.30 -7.86 -3.19
C SER A 57 -0.99 -7.66 -3.95
N MET A 58 -0.21 -6.65 -3.58
CA MET A 58 1.08 -6.37 -4.20
C MET A 58 2.11 -7.48 -3.95
N HIS A 59 1.97 -8.25 -2.86
CA HIS A 59 2.90 -9.35 -2.58
C HIS A 59 2.87 -10.39 -3.70
N TRP A 60 1.68 -10.74 -4.20
CA TRP A 60 1.57 -11.62 -5.34
C TRP A 60 2.24 -11.03 -6.57
N LEU A 61 1.99 -9.75 -6.84
CA LEU A 61 2.55 -9.05 -7.99
C LEU A 61 4.08 -9.05 -7.95
N PHE A 62 4.66 -8.70 -6.79
CA PHE A 62 6.11 -8.64 -6.63
C PHE A 62 6.75 -10.01 -6.84
N LYS A 63 6.18 -11.05 -6.25
CA LYS A 63 6.67 -12.43 -6.40
C LYS A 63 6.56 -12.89 -7.86
N ASN A 64 5.46 -12.57 -8.52
CA ASN A 64 5.25 -12.93 -9.90
C ASN A 64 6.31 -12.30 -10.81
N ILE A 65 6.51 -11.00 -10.72
CA ILE A 65 7.50 -10.28 -11.56
C ILE A 65 8.92 -10.74 -11.21
N ALA A 66 9.24 -10.91 -9.95
CA ALA A 66 10.56 -11.36 -9.51
C ALA A 66 10.91 -12.74 -10.05
N SER A 67 9.91 -13.61 -10.24
CA SER A 67 10.12 -14.95 -10.80
C SER A 67 10.04 -15.01 -12.33
N GLY A 68 9.93 -13.86 -13.00
CA GLY A 68 9.89 -13.77 -14.45
C GLY A 68 8.49 -13.73 -15.05
N GLY A 69 7.46 -13.58 -14.23
CA GLY A 69 6.08 -13.42 -14.69
C GLY A 69 5.82 -12.06 -15.30
N SER A 70 4.70 -11.93 -16.00
CA SER A 70 4.32 -10.71 -16.73
C SER A 70 3.58 -9.67 -15.87
N GLY A 71 3.28 -9.99 -14.62
CA GLY A 71 2.58 -9.08 -13.71
C GLY A 71 1.08 -9.29 -13.68
N ALA A 72 0.33 -8.20 -13.46
CA ALA A 72 -1.13 -8.24 -13.35
C ALA A 72 -1.79 -8.59 -14.70
N PRO A 73 -2.94 -9.29 -14.67
CA PRO A 73 -3.72 -9.47 -15.91
C PRO A 73 -4.16 -8.11 -16.48
N GLU A 74 -4.20 -8.02 -17.81
CA GLU A 74 -4.58 -6.78 -18.49
C GLU A 74 -6.03 -6.36 -18.19
N ASP A 75 -6.90 -7.32 -17.94
CA ASP A 75 -8.32 -7.10 -17.67
C ASP A 75 -8.65 -6.99 -16.17
N PHE A 76 -7.64 -6.84 -15.31
CA PHE A 76 -7.85 -6.74 -13.87
C PHE A 76 -8.54 -5.43 -13.50
N ASP A 77 -9.73 -5.53 -12.88
CA ASP A 77 -10.50 -4.36 -12.42
C ASP A 77 -10.07 -3.96 -11.02
N ILE A 78 -9.10 -3.04 -10.96
CA ILE A 78 -8.51 -2.59 -9.69
C ILE A 78 -9.52 -1.80 -8.85
N GLU A 79 -10.42 -1.04 -9.46
CA GLU A 79 -11.41 -0.26 -8.71
C GLU A 79 -12.39 -1.17 -7.99
N ARG A 80 -12.88 -2.20 -8.68
CA ARG A 80 -13.77 -3.19 -8.08
C ARG A 80 -13.06 -3.96 -6.97
N PHE A 81 -11.82 -4.36 -7.21
CA PHE A 81 -10.99 -5.05 -6.21
C PHE A 81 -10.84 -4.18 -4.96
N ASN A 82 -10.49 -2.91 -5.12
CA ASN A 82 -10.27 -1.99 -4.01
C ASN A 82 -11.55 -1.83 -3.17
N ARG A 83 -12.70 -1.60 -3.84
CA ARG A 83 -13.98 -1.46 -3.13
C ARG A 83 -14.34 -2.73 -2.37
N THR A 84 -14.26 -3.87 -3.02
CA THR A 84 -14.67 -5.15 -2.47
C THR A 84 -13.79 -5.55 -1.28
N GLN A 85 -12.47 -5.45 -1.43
CA GLN A 85 -11.54 -5.85 -0.37
C GLN A 85 -11.57 -4.88 0.81
N THR A 86 -11.67 -3.57 0.55
CA THR A 86 -11.73 -2.57 1.61
C THR A 86 -12.97 -2.76 2.48
N SER A 87 -14.12 -3.04 1.85
CA SER A 87 -15.37 -3.22 2.60
C SER A 87 -15.34 -4.42 3.56
N LYS A 88 -14.51 -5.42 3.28
CA LYS A 88 -14.36 -6.58 4.18
C LYS A 88 -13.75 -6.22 5.53
N LEU A 89 -13.09 -5.06 5.62
CA LEU A 89 -12.44 -4.60 6.85
C LEU A 89 -13.24 -3.53 7.60
N ASP A 90 -14.46 -3.23 7.16
CA ASP A 90 -15.28 -2.15 7.74
C ASP A 90 -15.58 -2.34 9.24
N GLU A 91 -15.68 -3.57 9.69
CA GLU A 91 -16.01 -3.89 11.09
C GLU A 91 -14.81 -3.87 12.03
N LEU A 92 -13.59 -3.72 11.50
CA LEU A 92 -12.38 -3.74 12.32
C LEU A 92 -12.19 -2.43 13.07
N THR A 93 -11.65 -2.53 14.28
CA THR A 93 -11.26 -1.35 15.06
C THR A 93 -9.98 -0.74 14.49
N LEU A 94 -9.68 0.50 14.89
CA LEU A 94 -8.43 1.16 14.49
C LEU A 94 -7.21 0.32 14.90
N ASP A 95 -7.20 -0.21 16.13
CA ASP A 95 -6.08 -1.02 16.61
C ASP A 95 -5.90 -2.30 15.79
N GLU A 96 -7.01 -2.94 15.41
CA GLU A 96 -6.98 -4.12 14.54
C GLU A 96 -6.43 -3.78 13.15
N LEU A 97 -6.85 -2.65 12.59
CA LEU A 97 -6.35 -2.17 11.29
C LEU A 97 -4.85 -1.85 11.36
N ILE A 98 -4.41 -1.16 12.41
CA ILE A 98 -2.99 -0.85 12.59
C ILE A 98 -2.16 -2.12 12.71
N SER A 99 -2.66 -3.12 13.46
CA SER A 99 -1.99 -4.40 13.61
C SER A 99 -1.85 -5.12 12.25
N GLN A 100 -2.89 -5.12 11.44
CA GLN A 100 -2.85 -5.73 10.11
C GLN A 100 -1.94 -4.96 9.15
N PHE A 101 -1.96 -3.64 9.20
CA PHE A 101 -1.07 -2.82 8.37
C PHE A 101 0.40 -3.10 8.70
N ARG A 102 0.71 -3.17 9.99
CA ARG A 102 2.07 -3.51 10.44
C ARG A 102 2.50 -4.89 9.92
N ALA A 103 1.63 -5.90 10.04
CA ALA A 103 1.93 -7.25 9.59
C ALA A 103 2.16 -7.30 8.07
N VAL A 104 1.30 -6.68 7.29
CA VAL A 104 1.41 -6.62 5.83
C VAL A 104 2.70 -5.92 5.41
N ARG A 105 3.04 -4.79 6.05
CA ARG A 105 4.26 -4.05 5.74
C ARG A 105 5.51 -4.84 6.10
N GLN A 106 5.51 -5.58 7.20
CA GLN A 106 6.62 -6.44 7.58
C GLN A 106 6.82 -7.57 6.57
N ASP A 107 5.73 -8.11 6.03
CA ASP A 107 5.82 -9.10 4.95
C ASP A 107 6.43 -8.50 3.68
N THR A 108 6.08 -7.26 3.34
CA THR A 108 6.69 -6.53 2.22
C THR A 108 8.19 -6.36 2.42
N ILE A 109 8.59 -5.96 3.62
CA ILE A 109 10.01 -5.76 3.96
C ILE A 109 10.77 -7.09 3.84
N SER A 110 10.21 -8.17 4.37
CA SER A 110 10.83 -9.50 4.27
C SER A 110 10.99 -9.94 2.81
N LEU A 111 9.98 -9.69 2.00
CA LEU A 111 10.02 -9.99 0.58
C LEU A 111 11.15 -9.23 -0.13
N VAL A 112 11.28 -7.93 0.15
CA VAL A 112 12.33 -7.10 -0.45
C VAL A 112 13.72 -7.58 -0.04
N ARG A 113 13.89 -8.03 1.20
CA ARG A 113 15.19 -8.56 1.66
C ARG A 113 15.65 -9.78 0.86
N GLU A 114 14.71 -10.58 0.38
CA GLU A 114 15.02 -11.79 -0.39
C GLU A 114 15.27 -11.52 -1.88
N LEU A 115 14.92 -10.33 -2.38
CA LEU A 115 15.14 -9.98 -3.77
C LEU A 115 16.62 -9.69 -4.04
N SER A 116 17.05 -10.00 -5.26
CA SER A 116 18.38 -9.57 -5.76
C SER A 116 18.25 -8.18 -6.38
N GLU A 117 19.41 -7.54 -6.60
CA GLU A 117 19.44 -6.27 -7.36
C GLU A 117 18.88 -6.45 -8.77
N GLU A 118 19.12 -7.58 -9.40
CA GLU A 118 18.59 -7.88 -10.74
C GLU A 118 17.07 -7.99 -10.73
N ASP A 119 16.49 -8.55 -9.67
CA ASP A 119 15.03 -8.67 -9.55
C ASP A 119 14.35 -7.32 -9.60
N LEU A 120 14.99 -6.28 -9.03
CA LEU A 120 14.42 -4.92 -9.01
C LEU A 120 14.27 -4.32 -10.41
N ASP A 121 15.05 -4.80 -11.37
CA ASP A 121 15.02 -4.31 -12.75
C ASP A 121 14.12 -5.14 -13.66
N ARG A 122 13.54 -6.23 -13.16
CA ARG A 122 12.59 -7.03 -13.94
C ARG A 122 11.31 -6.23 -14.19
N GLU A 123 10.72 -6.42 -15.35
CA GLU A 123 9.57 -5.66 -15.79
C GLU A 123 8.30 -6.50 -15.83
N GLY A 124 7.17 -5.86 -15.55
CA GLY A 124 5.86 -6.47 -15.62
C GLY A 124 4.77 -5.42 -15.60
N LEU A 125 3.52 -5.86 -15.69
CA LEU A 125 2.35 -4.99 -15.73
C LEU A 125 1.80 -4.74 -14.33
N HIS A 126 1.66 -3.47 -13.99
CA HIS A 126 0.95 -3.02 -12.78
C HIS A 126 -0.44 -2.52 -13.19
N ALA A 127 -1.46 -2.89 -12.42
CA ALA A 127 -2.85 -2.55 -12.76
C ALA A 127 -3.10 -1.04 -12.84
N PHE A 128 -2.36 -0.24 -12.10
CA PHE A 128 -2.49 1.23 -12.09
C PHE A 128 -1.42 1.91 -12.96
N HIS A 129 -0.15 1.51 -12.79
CA HIS A 129 0.99 2.19 -13.44
C HIS A 129 1.26 1.72 -14.87
N GLY A 130 0.69 0.60 -15.29
CA GLY A 130 1.03 0.01 -16.57
C GLY A 130 2.34 -0.78 -16.48
N HIS A 131 3.05 -0.91 -17.61
CA HIS A 131 4.28 -1.68 -17.68
C HIS A 131 5.45 -0.91 -17.08
N GLY A 132 6.26 -1.56 -16.26
CA GLY A 132 7.43 -0.94 -15.64
C GLY A 132 8.24 -1.90 -14.80
N LYS A 133 9.27 -1.37 -14.15
CA LYS A 133 10.19 -2.14 -13.32
C LYS A 133 9.62 -2.44 -11.95
N LEU A 134 9.97 -3.60 -11.41
CA LEU A 134 9.55 -4.04 -10.09
C LEU A 134 9.91 -3.02 -9.01
N GLU A 135 11.09 -2.42 -9.07
CA GLU A 135 11.51 -1.39 -8.11
C GLU A 135 10.46 -0.27 -7.98
N ARG A 136 9.93 0.22 -9.09
CA ARG A 136 8.92 1.27 -9.10
C ARG A 136 7.67 0.84 -8.34
N PHE A 137 7.24 -0.40 -8.53
CA PHE A 137 6.03 -0.92 -7.89
C PHE A 137 6.22 -1.14 -6.40
N ILE A 138 7.41 -1.56 -5.99
CA ILE A 138 7.73 -1.71 -4.56
C ILE A 138 7.74 -0.34 -3.87
N ARG A 139 8.37 0.66 -4.49
CA ARG A 139 8.40 2.03 -3.95
C ARG A 139 6.99 2.63 -3.85
N TRP A 140 6.08 2.21 -4.72
CA TRP A 140 4.69 2.65 -4.69
C TRP A 140 3.99 2.27 -3.38
N ALA A 141 4.42 1.21 -2.71
CA ALA A 141 3.84 0.81 -1.43
C ALA A 141 3.88 1.93 -0.39
N TYR A 142 4.98 2.69 -0.30
CA TYR A 142 5.05 3.83 0.63
C TYR A 142 4.67 5.16 -0.03
N GLU A 143 4.90 5.33 -1.32
CA GLU A 143 4.53 6.57 -2.03
C GLU A 143 3.00 6.72 -2.06
N HIS A 144 2.28 5.64 -2.33
CA HIS A 144 0.82 5.60 -2.36
C HIS A 144 0.22 6.01 -1.01
N VAL A 145 0.78 5.50 0.08
CA VAL A 145 0.37 5.85 1.44
C VAL A 145 0.54 7.36 1.68
N ARG A 146 1.68 7.92 1.29
CA ARG A 146 1.96 9.35 1.47
C ARG A 146 0.98 10.24 0.72
N ILE A 147 0.63 9.85 -0.51
CA ILE A 147 -0.34 10.59 -1.32
C ILE A 147 -1.69 10.64 -0.62
N HIS A 148 -2.21 9.49 -0.18
CA HIS A 148 -3.50 9.42 0.50
C HIS A 148 -3.48 10.14 1.85
N GLU A 149 -2.40 10.05 2.61
CA GLU A 149 -2.29 10.77 3.88
C GLU A 149 -2.33 12.28 3.69
N ASN A 150 -1.70 12.80 2.64
CA ASN A 150 -1.79 14.23 2.32
C ASN A 150 -3.24 14.63 2.00
N GLU A 151 -3.96 13.80 1.28
CA GLU A 151 -5.38 14.02 1.00
C GLU A 151 -6.24 14.00 2.25
N ILE A 152 -5.92 13.08 3.19
CA ILE A 152 -6.58 13.03 4.49
C ILE A 152 -6.35 14.33 5.27
N ARG A 153 -5.10 14.81 5.32
CA ARG A 153 -4.76 16.05 6.01
C ARG A 153 -5.54 17.25 5.44
N GLN A 154 -5.69 17.29 4.13
CA GLN A 154 -6.48 18.34 3.48
C GLN A 154 -7.96 18.23 3.84
N ALA A 155 -8.51 17.03 3.90
CA ALA A 155 -9.91 16.80 4.26
C ALA A 155 -10.21 17.16 5.73
N LEU A 156 -9.22 16.99 6.60
CA LEU A 156 -9.37 17.29 8.03
C LEU A 156 -9.18 18.78 8.34
N GLY A 157 -8.65 19.54 7.42
CA GLY A 157 -8.38 20.97 7.58
C GLY A 157 -7.02 21.23 8.16
#